data_39d64ca8731be9a85f2a42ebb20d6f8e
#
_entry.id   39d64ca8731be9a85f2a42ebb20d6f8e
#
_cell.length_a   1.000
_cell.length_b   1.000
_cell.length_c   1.000
_cell.angle_alpha   90.00
_cell.angle_beta   90.00
_cell.angle_gamma   90.00
#
_symmetry.space_group_name_H-M   'P 1'
#
loop_
_entity.id
_entity.type
_entity.pdbx_description
1 polymer ?
#
loop_
_entity_poly.entity_id
_entity_poly.type
_entity_poly.pdbx_seq_one_letter_code
_entity_poly.pdbx_strand_id
1 'polypeptide(L)'
;MNADDPRGGDVAELARMLPVPAERELPAGRQQALKQHLMTELRLAGPPSGRPAARRRGKPAILVAAVAVAAALAAALVVTLLPLNTAGSSPAAMRLLAKIATAAARQPIPSVRNSQFWYIKSWVAYQVCNGGSASSCRIVKPHERQIWQSVSNQCVTGLLREDGQDTPLVFSTNYLHCPYRGGVNDPTYRFLQSLPTDPPALLSLIEQQMQGQQPRPEQAFTTIGDLLHEAIAPPRVSAALYRAAALIPGVAVVADATDAIGRHGVAVAMTYQGVRSEWIFSRRTLIYLGERDIKIADGSTTGMSAVLQRAFVNHAGQIPG
;
A
#
# COMPACT_ATOMS: atom_id res chain seq x y z
N MET A 1 -34.86 30.77 39.67
CA MET A 1 -34.04 31.88 39.14
C MET A 1 -33.20 31.26 38.03
N ASN A 2 -33.72 31.29 36.83
CA ASN A 2 -33.06 30.75 35.62
C ASN A 2 -32.10 31.84 35.12
N ALA A 3 -30.84 31.47 34.98
CA ALA A 3 -29.85 32.32 34.30
C ALA A 3 -29.90 31.93 32.79
N ASP A 4 -30.41 32.85 31.99
CA ASP A 4 -30.30 32.80 30.53
C ASP A 4 -28.82 32.95 30.15
N ASP A 5 -28.30 31.98 29.37
CA ASP A 5 -26.98 32.06 28.74
C ASP A 5 -27.12 32.84 27.41
N PRO A 6 -26.58 34.08 27.33
CA PRO A 6 -26.72 34.91 26.12
C PRO A 6 -25.88 34.46 24.92
N ARG A 7 -25.11 33.37 25.02
CA ARG A 7 -24.21 32.89 23.94
C ARG A 7 -24.87 31.92 22.97
N GLY A 8 -26.02 31.34 23.32
CA GLY A 8 -26.73 30.40 22.46
C GLY A 8 -27.47 31.06 21.29
N GLY A 9 -27.86 32.32 21.42
CA GLY A 9 -28.59 33.09 20.40
C GLY A 9 -27.70 33.49 19.20
N ASP A 10 -26.50 33.94 19.49
CA ASP A 10 -25.61 34.51 18.47
C ASP A 10 -25.07 33.44 17.48
N VAL A 11 -24.84 32.20 17.93
CA VAL A 11 -24.34 31.13 17.08
C VAL A 11 -25.41 30.64 16.10
N ALA A 12 -26.67 30.61 16.53
CA ALA A 12 -27.79 30.18 15.66
C ALA A 12 -28.12 31.26 14.61
N GLU A 13 -27.91 32.52 14.92
CA GLU A 13 -28.14 33.65 14.00
C GLU A 13 -26.98 33.77 13.00
N LEU A 14 -25.73 33.58 13.43
CA LEU A 14 -24.56 33.47 12.52
C LEU A 14 -24.68 32.30 11.55
N ALA A 15 -25.18 31.16 12.00
CA ALA A 15 -25.40 29.99 11.14
C ALA A 15 -26.45 30.22 10.04
N ARG A 16 -27.43 31.11 10.29
CA ARG A 16 -28.42 31.50 9.28
C ARG A 16 -27.93 32.54 8.28
N MET A 17 -26.90 33.28 8.62
CA MET A 17 -26.31 34.31 7.75
C MET A 17 -25.19 33.76 6.85
N LEU A 18 -24.66 32.58 7.14
CA LEU A 18 -23.67 31.92 6.29
C LEU A 18 -24.42 31.15 5.19
N PRO A 19 -24.08 31.37 3.89
CA PRO A 19 -24.63 30.53 2.83
C PRO A 19 -24.23 29.07 3.12
N VAL A 20 -25.19 28.17 3.09
CA VAL A 20 -24.93 26.73 3.18
C VAL A 20 -23.89 26.38 2.13
N PRO A 21 -22.70 25.87 2.52
CA PRO A 21 -21.72 25.49 1.52
C PRO A 21 -22.36 24.48 0.58
N ALA A 22 -22.32 24.76 -0.72
CA ALA A 22 -22.77 23.78 -1.70
C ALA A 22 -22.06 22.46 -1.38
N GLU A 23 -22.82 21.37 -1.21
CA GLU A 23 -22.27 20.04 -1.01
C GLU A 23 -21.38 19.74 -2.22
N ARG A 24 -20.09 19.97 -2.05
CA ARG A 24 -19.10 19.57 -3.04
C ARG A 24 -18.92 18.06 -2.86
N GLU A 25 -19.49 17.31 -3.75
CA GLU A 25 -19.17 15.90 -3.87
C GLU A 25 -17.66 15.74 -3.97
N LEU A 26 -17.09 14.97 -3.07
CA LEU A 26 -15.65 14.66 -3.10
C LEU A 26 -15.37 13.90 -4.41
N PRO A 27 -14.28 14.22 -5.12
CA PRO A 27 -13.88 13.47 -6.29
C PRO A 27 -13.86 11.98 -5.99
N ALA A 28 -14.33 11.14 -6.93
CA ALA A 28 -14.58 9.72 -6.73
C ALA A 28 -13.35 8.96 -6.13
N GLY A 29 -12.12 9.31 -6.52
CA GLY A 29 -10.90 8.74 -5.93
C GLY A 29 -10.69 9.12 -4.45
N ARG A 30 -11.11 10.31 -4.03
CA ARG A 30 -11.01 10.77 -2.64
C ARG A 30 -12.14 10.20 -1.78
N GLN A 31 -13.33 10.07 -2.34
CA GLN A 31 -14.42 9.32 -1.71
C GLN A 31 -14.00 7.87 -1.46
N GLN A 32 -13.32 7.27 -2.40
CA GLN A 32 -12.90 5.88 -2.32
C GLN A 32 -11.77 5.68 -1.31
N ALA A 33 -10.78 6.56 -1.28
CA ALA A 33 -9.71 6.55 -0.27
C ALA A 33 -10.28 6.81 1.14
N LEU A 34 -11.16 7.79 1.30
CA LEU A 34 -11.82 8.09 2.58
C LEU A 34 -12.76 6.96 3.00
N LYS A 35 -13.47 6.35 2.04
CA LYS A 35 -14.34 5.20 2.29
C LYS A 35 -13.55 3.95 2.67
N GLN A 36 -12.40 3.68 2.04
CA GLN A 36 -11.50 2.60 2.43
C GLN A 36 -10.93 2.85 3.83
N HIS A 37 -10.54 4.07 4.14
CA HIS A 37 -10.06 4.46 5.46
C HIS A 37 -11.15 4.27 6.54
N LEU A 38 -12.35 4.81 6.34
CA LEU A 38 -13.50 4.65 7.24
C LEU A 38 -13.94 3.19 7.41
N MET A 39 -13.89 2.40 6.34
CA MET A 39 -14.25 0.98 6.38
C MET A 39 -13.19 0.14 7.09
N THR A 40 -11.93 0.55 7.05
CA THR A 40 -10.85 -0.06 7.84
C THR A 40 -11.03 0.27 9.32
N GLU A 41 -11.34 1.52 9.64
CA GLU A 41 -11.66 1.99 11.00
C GLU A 41 -12.84 1.22 11.62
N LEU A 42 -13.96 1.08 10.89
CA LEU A 42 -15.15 0.36 11.35
C LEU A 42 -14.93 -1.14 11.55
N ARG A 43 -13.99 -1.75 10.82
CA ARG A 43 -13.62 -3.16 11.01
C ARG A 43 -12.73 -3.38 12.23
N LEU A 44 -11.95 -2.39 12.63
CA LEU A 44 -11.09 -2.45 13.82
C LEU A 44 -11.85 -2.13 15.09
N ALA A 45 -12.97 -1.41 15.05
CA ALA A 45 -13.92 -1.24 16.12
C ALA A 45 -14.82 -2.49 16.22
N GLY A 46 -14.25 -3.61 16.67
CA GLY A 46 -15.00 -4.86 16.90
C GLY A 46 -16.15 -4.69 17.90
N PRO A 47 -17.15 -5.59 17.89
CA PRO A 47 -18.28 -5.49 18.80
C PRO A 47 -17.84 -5.59 20.26
N PRO A 48 -18.53 -4.91 21.21
CA PRO A 48 -18.14 -4.90 22.61
C PRO A 48 -18.16 -6.30 23.20
N SER A 49 -17.05 -6.69 23.84
CA SER A 49 -16.83 -7.98 24.44
C SER A 49 -17.85 -8.31 25.54
N GLY A 50 -18.74 -9.25 25.26
CA GLY A 50 -19.59 -9.91 26.24
C GLY A 50 -18.79 -10.92 27.07
N ARG A 51 -19.06 -10.97 28.36
CA ARG A 51 -18.42 -11.70 29.46
C ARG A 51 -18.33 -13.22 29.27
N PRO A 52 -17.39 -13.90 29.93
CA PRO A 52 -17.11 -15.32 29.73
C PRO A 52 -18.08 -16.24 30.52
N ALA A 53 -18.51 -17.31 29.89
CA ALA A 53 -19.20 -18.42 30.55
C ALA A 53 -18.29 -19.65 30.67
N ALA A 54 -18.50 -20.35 31.81
CA ALA A 54 -17.66 -21.30 32.49
C ALA A 54 -17.27 -22.58 31.75
N ARG A 55 -16.10 -23.00 32.07
CA ARG A 55 -15.43 -24.31 32.19
C ARG A 55 -16.32 -25.55 32.32
N ARG A 56 -16.18 -26.53 31.44
CA ARG A 56 -16.36 -27.95 31.79
C ARG A 56 -15.19 -28.81 31.31
N ARG A 57 -14.61 -29.53 32.25
CA ARG A 57 -13.56 -30.55 32.09
C ARG A 57 -14.14 -31.86 31.55
N GLY A 58 -13.43 -32.52 30.66
CA GLY A 58 -13.61 -33.91 30.31
C GLY A 58 -12.28 -34.51 29.82
N LYS A 59 -11.84 -35.58 30.49
CA LYS A 59 -10.57 -36.29 30.28
C LYS A 59 -10.74 -37.46 29.28
N PRO A 60 -9.68 -38.25 28.97
CA PRO A 60 -9.32 -38.58 27.59
C PRO A 60 -9.62 -40.05 27.22
N ALA A 61 -9.57 -40.38 25.94
CA ALA A 61 -9.45 -41.78 25.52
C ALA A 61 -8.44 -41.88 24.37
N ILE A 62 -7.44 -42.69 24.64
CA ILE A 62 -6.39 -43.17 23.74
C ILE A 62 -6.98 -44.24 22.84
N LEU A 63 -6.68 -44.19 21.52
CA LEU A 63 -6.66 -45.39 20.68
C LEU A 63 -5.61 -45.25 19.58
N VAL A 64 -4.66 -46.18 19.67
CA VAL A 64 -3.57 -46.42 18.71
C VAL A 64 -4.09 -47.39 17.65
N ALA A 65 -3.85 -47.13 16.38
CA ALA A 65 -3.73 -48.19 15.38
C ALA A 65 -2.91 -47.67 14.19
N ALA A 66 -1.99 -48.49 13.78
CA ALA A 66 -0.91 -48.29 12.83
C ALA A 66 -1.26 -48.78 11.39
N VAL A 67 -0.30 -48.50 10.44
CA VAL A 67 -0.01 -49.20 9.17
C VAL A 67 -0.76 -48.65 7.95
N ALA A 68 -0.17 -48.32 6.84
CA ALA A 68 1.02 -48.55 6.05
C ALA A 68 0.96 -47.76 4.71
N VAL A 69 2.08 -47.24 4.31
CA VAL A 69 2.67 -47.07 2.97
C VAL A 69 1.76 -47.12 1.72
N ALA A 70 1.73 -45.97 0.99
CA ALA A 70 1.75 -45.96 -0.48
C ALA A 70 2.45 -44.69 -0.95
N ALA A 71 3.61 -44.83 -1.58
CA ALA A 71 4.33 -43.79 -2.29
C ALA A 71 3.64 -43.53 -3.63
N ALA A 72 3.22 -42.30 -3.88
CA ALA A 72 2.91 -41.78 -5.20
C ALA A 72 3.25 -40.32 -5.29
N LEU A 73 4.04 -39.96 -6.27
CA LEU A 73 4.53 -38.67 -6.67
C LEU A 73 3.40 -37.60 -6.71
N ALA A 74 3.40 -36.72 -5.75
CA ALA A 74 2.73 -35.44 -5.87
C ALA A 74 3.76 -34.36 -5.49
N ALA A 75 4.05 -33.47 -6.41
CA ALA A 75 4.87 -32.29 -6.15
C ALA A 75 4.23 -31.51 -5.00
N ALA A 76 4.69 -31.76 -3.79
CA ALA A 76 4.18 -31.18 -2.58
C ALA A 76 4.49 -29.70 -2.57
N LEU A 77 3.45 -28.92 -2.63
CA LEU A 77 3.42 -27.55 -2.16
C LEU A 77 3.73 -27.60 -0.66
N VAL A 78 5.01 -27.56 -0.29
CA VAL A 78 5.41 -27.45 1.11
C VAL A 78 5.13 -26.01 1.54
N VAL A 79 3.89 -25.75 1.93
CA VAL A 79 3.57 -24.65 2.84
C VAL A 79 4.12 -25.07 4.20
N THR A 80 5.40 -24.79 4.45
CA THR A 80 5.94 -24.88 5.80
C THR A 80 5.25 -23.82 6.63
N LEU A 81 4.30 -24.25 7.47
CA LEU A 81 3.82 -23.51 8.63
C LEU A 81 5.02 -23.40 9.60
N LEU A 82 5.91 -22.46 9.36
CA LEU A 82 6.93 -22.09 10.33
C LEU A 82 6.26 -21.30 11.46
N PRO A 83 6.63 -21.55 12.72
CA PRO A 83 6.09 -20.81 13.85
C PRO A 83 6.41 -19.31 13.66
N LEU A 84 5.38 -18.50 13.82
CA LEU A 84 5.41 -17.03 13.79
C LEU A 84 6.16 -16.47 15.01
N ASN A 85 7.46 -16.63 15.06
CA ASN A 85 8.27 -15.93 16.09
C ASN A 85 9.73 -15.80 15.64
N THR A 86 9.98 -15.15 14.50
CA THR A 86 11.33 -14.73 14.12
C THR A 86 11.38 -13.20 14.10
N ALA A 87 12.27 -12.65 14.90
CA ALA A 87 12.52 -11.21 15.04
C ALA A 87 13.18 -10.61 13.78
N GLY A 88 12.62 -10.85 12.58
CA GLY A 88 13.13 -10.31 11.31
C GLY A 88 12.48 -10.96 10.09
N SER A 89 12.84 -10.49 8.90
CA SER A 89 12.49 -11.11 7.62
C SER A 89 13.09 -12.52 7.50
N SER A 90 12.45 -13.38 6.69
CA SER A 90 13.02 -14.69 6.39
C SER A 90 14.41 -14.56 5.73
N PRO A 91 15.36 -15.50 5.99
CA PRO A 91 16.69 -15.46 5.35
C PRO A 91 16.63 -15.44 3.82
N ALA A 92 15.61 -16.06 3.24
CA ALA A 92 15.37 -16.03 1.80
C ALA A 92 14.95 -14.62 1.33
N ALA A 93 14.05 -13.95 2.07
CA ALA A 93 13.63 -12.58 1.76
C ALA A 93 14.80 -11.59 1.90
N MET A 94 15.61 -11.69 2.94
CA MET A 94 16.80 -10.86 3.10
C MET A 94 17.77 -11.00 1.92
N ARG A 95 18.05 -12.23 1.48
CA ARG A 95 18.93 -12.48 0.32
C ARG A 95 18.32 -11.96 -0.99
N LEU A 96 17.04 -12.14 -1.20
CA LEU A 96 16.34 -11.64 -2.40
C LEU A 96 16.35 -10.10 -2.42
N LEU A 97 15.95 -9.46 -1.33
CA LEU A 97 15.92 -8.00 -1.21
C LEU A 97 17.32 -7.37 -1.36
N ALA A 98 18.38 -8.03 -0.86
CA ALA A 98 19.76 -7.59 -1.07
C ALA A 98 20.15 -7.61 -2.56
N LYS A 99 19.74 -8.65 -3.31
CA LYS A 99 19.97 -8.72 -4.77
C LYS A 99 19.20 -7.64 -5.51
N ILE A 100 17.90 -7.44 -5.16
CA ILE A 100 17.05 -6.40 -5.74
C ILE A 100 17.65 -5.01 -5.45
N ALA A 101 18.09 -4.75 -4.22
CA ALA A 101 18.74 -3.50 -3.85
C ALA A 101 20.03 -3.25 -4.65
N THR A 102 20.81 -4.29 -4.90
CA THR A 102 22.03 -4.18 -5.73
C THR A 102 21.69 -3.85 -7.18
N ALA A 103 20.65 -4.45 -7.74
CA ALA A 103 20.17 -4.15 -9.08
C ALA A 103 19.61 -2.72 -9.17
N ALA A 104 18.83 -2.28 -8.18
CA ALA A 104 18.29 -0.92 -8.11
C ALA A 104 19.39 0.14 -8.02
N ALA A 105 20.44 -0.09 -7.22
CA ALA A 105 21.55 0.86 -7.07
C ALA A 105 22.36 1.07 -8.36
N ARG A 106 22.30 0.11 -9.30
CA ARG A 106 23.01 0.17 -10.60
C ARG A 106 22.21 0.89 -11.71
N GLN A 107 20.95 1.24 -11.44
CA GLN A 107 20.15 1.98 -12.41
C GLN A 107 20.77 3.35 -12.67
N PRO A 108 20.67 3.87 -13.90
CA PRO A 108 21.18 5.19 -14.21
C PRO A 108 20.48 6.27 -13.39
N ILE A 109 21.23 7.29 -12.97
CA ILE A 109 20.66 8.44 -12.26
C ILE A 109 20.08 9.39 -13.30
N PRO A 110 18.77 9.61 -13.34
CA PRO A 110 18.18 10.52 -14.30
C PRO A 110 18.53 11.97 -13.98
N SER A 111 18.72 12.77 -15.01
CA SER A 111 18.78 14.24 -14.88
C SER A 111 17.35 14.77 -14.76
N VAL A 112 16.98 15.26 -13.58
CA VAL A 112 15.59 15.66 -13.27
C VAL A 112 15.54 17.14 -12.90
N ARG A 113 14.69 17.91 -13.59
CA ARG A 113 14.43 19.33 -13.31
C ARG A 113 13.24 19.51 -12.36
N ASN A 114 13.25 20.55 -11.55
CA ASN A 114 12.17 20.84 -10.60
C ASN A 114 10.81 21.11 -11.28
N SER A 115 10.83 21.59 -12.51
CA SER A 115 9.61 21.86 -13.30
C SER A 115 9.00 20.63 -13.95
N GLN A 116 9.62 19.46 -13.81
CA GLN A 116 9.15 18.21 -14.42
C GLN A 116 8.15 17.48 -13.50
N PHE A 117 7.53 16.49 -14.10
CA PHE A 117 6.67 15.52 -13.44
C PHE A 117 7.26 14.14 -13.62
N TRP A 118 7.11 13.26 -12.63
CA TRP A 118 7.22 11.84 -12.92
C TRP A 118 5.90 11.33 -13.48
N TYR A 119 6.01 10.38 -14.37
CA TYR A 119 4.91 9.68 -14.99
C TYR A 119 5.00 8.21 -14.70
N ILE A 120 3.91 7.61 -14.26
CA ILE A 120 3.78 6.17 -14.12
C ILE A 120 2.50 5.72 -14.80
N LYS A 121 2.65 4.73 -15.70
CA LYS A 121 1.56 4.02 -16.32
C LYS A 121 1.49 2.63 -15.74
N SER A 122 0.32 2.23 -15.28
CA SER A 122 0.06 0.91 -14.70
C SER A 122 -1.26 0.33 -15.21
N TRP A 123 -1.36 -1.00 -15.16
CA TRP A 123 -2.60 -1.74 -15.30
C TRP A 123 -3.01 -2.17 -13.90
N VAL A 124 -4.23 -1.86 -13.48
CA VAL A 124 -4.66 -2.06 -12.09
C VAL A 124 -6.01 -2.74 -12.01
N ALA A 125 -6.21 -3.52 -10.96
CA ALA A 125 -7.51 -4.00 -10.52
C ALA A 125 -7.50 -4.03 -8.99
N TYR A 126 -8.56 -3.51 -8.37
CA TYR A 126 -8.69 -3.43 -6.92
C TYR A 126 -10.09 -3.83 -6.47
N GLN A 127 -10.23 -4.16 -5.22
CA GLN A 127 -11.50 -4.55 -4.65
C GLN A 127 -12.32 -3.32 -4.27
N VAL A 128 -13.56 -3.28 -4.76
CA VAL A 128 -14.56 -2.29 -4.35
C VAL A 128 -15.65 -3.00 -3.57
N CYS A 129 -15.99 -2.47 -2.41
CA CYS A 129 -17.04 -2.99 -1.53
C CYS A 129 -18.20 -2.00 -1.49
N ASN A 130 -19.41 -2.44 -1.87
CA ASN A 130 -20.63 -1.65 -1.77
C ASN A 130 -21.35 -2.00 -0.46
N GLY A 131 -21.31 -1.09 0.53
CA GLY A 131 -21.87 -1.31 1.87
C GLY A 131 -20.93 -2.08 2.81
N GLY A 132 -21.30 -2.21 4.08
CA GLY A 132 -20.45 -2.73 5.17
C GLY A 132 -20.24 -4.26 5.20
N SER A 133 -20.66 -5.01 4.18
CA SER A 133 -20.53 -6.48 4.16
C SER A 133 -19.37 -6.94 3.27
N ALA A 134 -18.59 -7.88 3.76
CA ALA A 134 -17.51 -8.51 2.97
C ALA A 134 -18.04 -9.25 1.72
N SER A 135 -19.30 -9.68 1.74
CA SER A 135 -19.96 -10.35 0.61
C SER A 135 -20.33 -9.39 -0.52
N SER A 136 -20.32 -8.08 -0.28
CA SER A 136 -20.59 -7.05 -1.29
C SER A 136 -19.33 -6.56 -2.02
N CYS A 137 -18.17 -7.15 -1.72
CA CYS A 137 -16.91 -6.76 -2.34
C CYS A 137 -16.70 -7.49 -3.67
N ARG A 138 -16.33 -6.76 -4.69
CA ARG A 138 -15.93 -7.31 -6.00
C ARG A 138 -14.64 -6.67 -6.47
N ILE A 139 -13.83 -7.40 -7.20
CA ILE A 139 -12.69 -6.82 -7.89
C ILE A 139 -13.20 -6.04 -9.12
N VAL A 140 -12.74 -4.84 -9.34
CA VAL A 140 -13.06 -4.08 -10.55
C VAL A 140 -12.38 -4.72 -11.76
N LYS A 141 -12.95 -4.50 -12.95
CA LYS A 141 -12.31 -4.95 -14.19
C LYS A 141 -10.91 -4.31 -14.29
N PRO A 142 -9.88 -5.07 -14.66
CA PRO A 142 -8.56 -4.50 -14.87
C PRO A 142 -8.59 -3.37 -15.91
N HIS A 143 -7.93 -2.26 -15.61
CA HIS A 143 -7.94 -1.05 -16.43
C HIS A 143 -6.63 -0.30 -16.34
N GLU A 144 -6.41 0.63 -17.25
CA GLU A 144 -5.23 1.49 -17.29
C GLU A 144 -5.35 2.64 -16.30
N ARG A 145 -4.25 2.88 -15.58
CA ARG A 145 -4.08 4.02 -14.68
C ARG A 145 -2.79 4.75 -15.03
N GLN A 146 -2.89 6.05 -15.14
CA GLN A 146 -1.74 6.93 -15.41
C GLN A 146 -1.70 8.02 -14.35
N ILE A 147 -0.52 8.28 -13.82
CA ILE A 147 -0.32 9.32 -12.80
C ILE A 147 0.84 10.22 -13.19
N TRP A 148 0.64 11.52 -13.00
CA TRP A 148 1.66 12.55 -13.13
C TRP A 148 1.76 13.31 -11.83
N GLN A 149 2.92 13.29 -11.20
CA GLN A 149 3.17 14.06 -9.99
C GLN A 149 4.37 14.96 -10.13
N SER A 150 4.31 16.16 -9.54
CA SER A 150 5.39 17.14 -9.58
C SER A 150 6.66 16.60 -8.92
N VAL A 151 7.79 16.86 -9.55
CA VAL A 151 9.11 16.47 -9.05
C VAL A 151 9.46 17.17 -7.73
N SER A 152 9.08 18.44 -7.56
CA SER A 152 9.59 19.26 -6.46
C SER A 152 8.54 19.74 -5.48
N ASN A 153 7.27 19.79 -5.89
CA ASN A 153 6.26 20.51 -5.13
C ASN A 153 4.88 19.88 -5.29
N GLN A 154 4.29 19.45 -4.19
CA GLN A 154 2.92 18.88 -4.14
C GLN A 154 1.82 19.95 -4.34
N CYS A 155 2.16 21.24 -4.29
CA CYS A 155 1.21 22.31 -4.58
C CYS A 155 1.03 22.57 -6.09
N VAL A 156 1.92 22.03 -6.91
CA VAL A 156 1.73 21.98 -8.35
C VAL A 156 0.77 20.83 -8.65
N THR A 157 -0.34 21.15 -9.28
CA THR A 157 -1.37 20.17 -9.61
C THR A 157 -0.80 19.06 -10.46
N GLY A 158 -0.81 17.85 -9.92
CA GLY A 158 -0.59 16.62 -10.67
C GLY A 158 -1.86 16.17 -11.39
N LEU A 159 -1.82 15.00 -12.02
CA LEU A 159 -2.94 14.43 -12.75
C LEU A 159 -3.02 12.93 -12.51
N LEU A 160 -4.20 12.43 -12.23
CA LEU A 160 -4.55 11.02 -12.32
C LEU A 160 -5.50 10.84 -13.49
N ARG A 161 -5.16 9.95 -14.42
CA ARG A 161 -6.06 9.49 -15.47
C ARG A 161 -6.39 8.03 -15.25
N GLU A 162 -7.66 7.74 -15.07
CA GLU A 162 -8.17 6.40 -14.79
C GLU A 162 -9.54 6.22 -15.46
N ASP A 163 -9.76 5.11 -16.15
CA ASP A 163 -10.98 4.86 -16.94
C ASP A 163 -11.34 6.01 -17.91
N GLY A 164 -10.33 6.68 -18.48
CA GLY A 164 -10.53 7.78 -19.39
C GLY A 164 -10.94 9.10 -18.74
N GLN A 165 -10.98 9.15 -17.39
CA GLN A 165 -11.30 10.36 -16.64
C GLN A 165 -10.05 10.99 -16.05
N ASP A 166 -9.91 12.29 -16.21
CA ASP A 166 -8.82 13.09 -15.66
C ASP A 166 -9.24 13.70 -14.33
N THR A 167 -8.51 13.35 -13.27
CA THR A 167 -8.71 13.88 -11.91
C THR A 167 -7.47 14.66 -11.49
N PRO A 168 -7.58 15.98 -11.24
CA PRO A 168 -6.46 16.77 -10.71
C PRO A 168 -6.02 16.24 -9.34
N LEU A 169 -4.71 16.05 -9.17
CA LEU A 169 -4.09 15.68 -7.89
C LEU A 169 -3.66 16.97 -7.18
N VAL A 170 -4.50 17.43 -6.26
CA VAL A 170 -4.23 18.62 -5.44
C VAL A 170 -4.07 18.16 -4.00
N PHE A 171 -2.84 18.20 -3.49
CA PHE A 171 -2.54 17.73 -2.13
C PHE A 171 -2.72 18.80 -1.05
N SER A 172 -2.82 20.07 -1.43
CA SER A 172 -3.12 21.17 -0.51
C SER A 172 -4.09 22.16 -1.13
N THR A 173 -5.17 22.44 -0.43
CA THR A 173 -6.13 23.51 -0.79
C THR A 173 -5.68 24.88 -0.30
N ASN A 174 -4.63 24.94 0.52
CA ASN A 174 -4.13 26.20 1.08
C ASN A 174 -2.96 26.74 0.27
N TYR A 175 -3.27 27.36 -0.87
CA TYR A 175 -2.29 27.98 -1.79
C TYR A 175 -1.42 29.09 -1.14
N LEU A 176 -1.83 29.61 0.02
CA LEU A 176 -1.10 30.68 0.74
C LEU A 176 0.08 30.13 1.54
N HIS A 177 0.14 28.83 1.83
CA HIS A 177 1.19 28.22 2.61
C HIS A 177 1.74 26.99 1.90
N CYS A 178 2.26 27.17 0.69
CA CYS A 178 2.90 26.09 -0.02
C CYS A 178 4.43 26.14 0.09
N PRO A 179 4.99 25.59 1.19
CA PRO A 179 6.26 24.89 1.07
C PRO A 179 6.12 23.40 1.37
N TYR A 180 4.98 22.76 1.00
CA TYR A 180 4.87 21.33 1.22
C TYR A 180 5.86 20.59 0.32
N ARG A 181 6.85 19.95 0.95
CA ARG A 181 7.98 19.33 0.27
C ARG A 181 7.79 17.83 0.03
N GLY A 182 6.64 17.28 0.39
CA GLY A 182 6.33 15.87 0.35
C GLY A 182 6.62 15.15 1.67
N GLY A 183 6.07 13.96 1.82
CA GLY A 183 6.24 13.00 2.90
C GLY A 183 6.27 11.58 2.37
N VAL A 184 6.36 10.57 3.25
CA VAL A 184 6.37 9.16 2.82
C VAL A 184 5.03 8.71 2.21
N ASN A 185 3.91 9.37 2.55
CA ASN A 185 2.59 9.01 2.04
C ASN A 185 2.18 9.80 0.78
N ASP A 186 2.89 10.88 0.48
CA ASP A 186 2.68 11.74 -0.68
C ASP A 186 4.02 12.35 -1.13
N PRO A 187 4.93 11.53 -1.66
CA PRO A 187 6.30 11.93 -1.94
C PRO A 187 6.38 12.91 -3.12
N THR A 188 7.39 13.80 -3.07
CA THR A 188 7.98 14.40 -4.26
C THR A 188 9.30 13.69 -4.58
N TYR A 189 9.81 13.81 -5.81
CA TYR A 189 11.13 13.28 -6.13
C TYR A 189 12.23 13.91 -5.25
N ARG A 190 12.10 15.20 -4.94
CA ARG A 190 13.06 15.92 -4.09
C ARG A 190 12.99 15.47 -2.65
N PHE A 191 11.80 15.16 -2.14
CA PHE A 191 11.66 14.52 -0.84
C PHE A 191 12.34 13.14 -0.84
N LEU A 192 12.04 12.29 -1.82
CA LEU A 192 12.68 10.98 -1.93
C LEU A 192 14.21 11.10 -2.03
N GLN A 193 14.71 12.10 -2.76
CA GLN A 193 16.15 12.34 -2.88
C GLN A 193 16.81 12.73 -1.55
N SER A 194 16.07 13.31 -0.62
CA SER A 194 16.55 13.71 0.71
C SER A 194 16.51 12.58 1.75
N LEU A 195 15.88 11.45 1.44
CA LEU A 195 15.77 10.33 2.37
C LEU A 195 17.12 9.73 2.73
N PRO A 196 17.31 9.27 3.97
CA PRO A 196 18.51 8.56 4.36
C PRO A 196 18.69 7.28 3.52
N THR A 197 19.93 6.95 3.19
CA THR A 197 20.28 5.71 2.48
C THR A 197 20.78 4.61 3.42
N ASP A 198 20.90 4.89 4.70
CA ASP A 198 21.11 3.90 5.76
C ASP A 198 19.79 3.17 6.04
N PRO A 199 19.71 1.84 5.89
CA PRO A 199 18.44 1.13 5.96
C PRO A 199 17.73 1.22 7.32
N PRO A 200 18.39 1.09 8.48
CA PRO A 200 17.76 1.30 9.78
C PRO A 200 17.20 2.71 9.96
N ALA A 201 17.96 3.74 9.59
CA ALA A 201 17.52 5.12 9.68
C ALA A 201 16.32 5.40 8.77
N LEU A 202 16.32 4.84 7.55
CA LEU A 202 15.21 4.96 6.61
C LEU A 202 13.95 4.26 7.13
N LEU A 203 14.07 3.04 7.65
CA LEU A 203 12.93 2.33 8.24
C LEU A 203 12.34 3.11 9.41
N SER A 204 13.19 3.60 10.32
CA SER A 204 12.76 4.42 11.46
C SER A 204 12.02 5.69 11.02
N LEU A 205 12.51 6.37 9.97
CA LEU A 205 11.84 7.55 9.41
C LEU A 205 10.46 7.18 8.81
N ILE A 206 10.38 6.08 8.06
CA ILE A 206 9.12 5.58 7.50
C ILE A 206 8.13 5.27 8.64
N GLU A 207 8.55 4.55 9.67
CA GLU A 207 7.72 4.20 10.82
C GLU A 207 7.26 5.41 11.65
N GLN A 208 7.97 6.52 11.60
CA GLN A 208 7.57 7.78 12.24
C GLN A 208 6.55 8.57 11.43
N GLN A 209 6.61 8.47 10.11
CA GLN A 209 5.79 9.28 9.20
C GLN A 209 4.65 8.51 8.53
N MET A 210 4.69 7.16 8.52
CA MET A 210 3.64 6.35 7.92
C MET A 210 2.30 6.59 8.57
N GLN A 211 1.25 6.57 7.77
CA GLN A 211 -0.14 6.72 8.20
C GLN A 211 -0.87 5.40 7.96
N GLY A 212 -1.77 5.06 8.86
CA GLY A 212 -2.55 3.83 8.79
C GLY A 212 -2.76 3.24 10.17
N GLN A 213 -3.52 2.14 10.22
CA GLN A 213 -3.90 1.47 11.49
C GLN A 213 -3.43 0.02 11.55
N GLN A 214 -2.67 -0.43 10.58
CA GLN A 214 -2.04 -1.75 10.64
C GLN A 214 -0.95 -1.75 11.74
N PRO A 215 -0.57 -2.91 12.28
CA PRO A 215 0.62 -3.02 13.11
C PRO A 215 1.85 -2.48 12.37
N ARG A 216 2.85 -2.00 13.13
CA ARG A 216 4.01 -1.30 12.54
C ARG A 216 4.71 -2.03 11.40
N PRO A 217 4.99 -3.35 11.52
CA PRO A 217 5.66 -4.07 10.43
C PRO A 217 4.85 -4.08 9.13
N GLU A 218 3.56 -4.34 9.22
CA GLU A 218 2.64 -4.42 8.09
C GLU A 218 2.45 -3.03 7.46
N GLN A 219 2.30 -1.99 8.27
CA GLN A 219 2.17 -0.63 7.78
C GLN A 219 3.44 -0.15 7.10
N ALA A 220 4.62 -0.46 7.65
CA ALA A 220 5.90 -0.12 7.03
C ALA A 220 6.07 -0.84 5.68
N PHE A 221 5.69 -2.12 5.60
CA PHE A 221 5.69 -2.88 4.35
C PHE A 221 4.77 -2.22 3.32
N THR A 222 3.51 -1.93 3.69
CA THR A 222 2.56 -1.24 2.80
C THR A 222 3.11 0.10 2.33
N THR A 223 3.61 0.95 3.22
CA THR A 223 4.14 2.27 2.86
C THR A 223 5.33 2.18 1.89
N ILE A 224 6.24 1.20 2.09
CA ILE A 224 7.34 0.96 1.14
C ILE A 224 6.78 0.47 -0.21
N GLY A 225 5.77 -0.39 -0.21
CA GLY A 225 5.08 -0.86 -1.42
C GLY A 225 4.48 0.29 -2.23
N ASP A 226 3.77 1.19 -1.56
CA ASP A 226 3.19 2.39 -2.20
C ASP A 226 4.28 3.25 -2.86
N LEU A 227 5.42 3.46 -2.18
CA LEU A 227 6.57 4.19 -2.73
C LEU A 227 7.17 3.48 -3.96
N LEU A 228 7.19 2.15 -3.97
CA LEU A 228 7.69 1.36 -5.10
C LEU A 228 6.72 1.36 -6.28
N HIS A 229 5.42 1.40 -6.00
CA HIS A 229 4.38 1.37 -7.02
C HIS A 229 4.12 2.75 -7.63
N GLU A 230 3.96 3.78 -6.81
CA GLU A 230 3.46 5.10 -7.23
C GLU A 230 4.52 6.20 -7.31
N ALA A 231 5.80 5.88 -7.07
CA ALA A 231 6.87 6.86 -7.15
C ALA A 231 8.06 6.38 -7.97
N ILE A 232 8.89 7.33 -8.39
CA ILE A 232 10.20 7.08 -8.98
C ILE A 232 11.24 7.57 -7.97
N ALA A 233 11.78 6.66 -7.18
CA ALA A 233 12.83 6.99 -6.23
C ALA A 233 14.21 6.99 -6.91
N PRO A 234 15.16 7.85 -6.45
CA PRO A 234 16.54 7.78 -6.89
C PRO A 234 17.14 6.39 -6.64
N PRO A 235 18.05 5.89 -7.50
CA PRO A 235 18.57 4.52 -7.40
C PRO A 235 19.13 4.13 -6.04
N ARG A 236 19.85 5.04 -5.36
CA ARG A 236 20.37 4.80 -4.01
C ARG A 236 19.28 4.68 -2.96
N VAL A 237 18.23 5.50 -3.08
CA VAL A 237 17.06 5.47 -2.18
C VAL A 237 16.23 4.23 -2.45
N SER A 238 15.99 3.86 -3.71
CA SER A 238 15.33 2.59 -4.06
C SER A 238 16.06 1.40 -3.43
N ALA A 239 17.37 1.36 -3.54
CA ALA A 239 18.19 0.32 -2.92
C ALA A 239 18.07 0.32 -1.39
N ALA A 240 18.01 1.49 -0.76
CA ALA A 240 17.82 1.63 0.68
C ALA A 240 16.43 1.16 1.13
N LEU A 241 15.37 1.47 0.37
CA LEU A 241 14.00 0.99 0.61
C LEU A 241 13.94 -0.55 0.63
N TYR A 242 14.56 -1.22 -0.34
CA TYR A 242 14.61 -2.68 -0.35
C TYR A 242 15.40 -3.27 0.82
N ARG A 243 16.50 -2.62 1.23
CA ARG A 243 17.26 -3.05 2.41
C ARG A 243 16.49 -2.77 3.72
N ALA A 244 15.76 -1.66 3.79
CA ALA A 244 14.88 -1.35 4.92
C ALA A 244 13.76 -2.40 5.04
N ALA A 245 13.13 -2.78 3.92
CA ALA A 245 12.14 -3.85 3.90
C ALA A 245 12.70 -5.21 4.39
N ALA A 246 13.98 -5.48 4.17
CA ALA A 246 14.64 -6.69 4.68
C ALA A 246 14.75 -6.71 6.23
N LEU A 247 14.60 -5.58 6.90
CA LEU A 247 14.61 -5.48 8.37
C LEU A 247 13.20 -5.70 8.97
N ILE A 248 12.14 -5.67 8.16
CA ILE A 248 10.76 -5.79 8.64
C ILE A 248 10.46 -7.25 9.02
N PRO A 249 10.00 -7.52 10.26
CA PRO A 249 9.59 -8.86 10.67
C PRO A 249 8.44 -9.42 9.81
N GLY A 250 8.46 -10.72 9.55
CA GLY A 250 7.38 -11.40 8.82
C GLY A 250 7.49 -11.35 7.30
N VAL A 251 8.42 -10.61 6.73
CA VAL A 251 8.63 -10.58 5.28
C VAL A 251 9.17 -11.92 4.76
N ALA A 252 8.52 -12.47 3.74
CA ALA A 252 8.80 -13.79 3.16
C ALA A 252 8.99 -13.72 1.65
N VAL A 253 9.38 -14.83 1.02
CA VAL A 253 9.49 -14.98 -0.44
C VAL A 253 8.37 -15.85 -0.96
N VAL A 254 7.77 -15.43 -2.08
CA VAL A 254 6.88 -16.25 -2.92
C VAL A 254 7.63 -16.56 -4.20
N ALA A 255 7.88 -17.87 -4.41
CA ALA A 255 8.74 -18.33 -5.50
C ALA A 255 8.15 -18.05 -6.88
N ASP A 256 6.84 -18.03 -7.01
CA ASP A 256 6.13 -17.72 -8.25
C ASP A 256 4.92 -16.83 -7.99
N ALA A 257 4.93 -15.66 -8.61
CA ALA A 257 3.87 -14.68 -8.53
C ALA A 257 3.63 -14.08 -9.91
N THR A 258 2.40 -13.66 -10.18
CA THR A 258 1.99 -13.14 -11.49
C THR A 258 1.35 -11.78 -11.30
N ASP A 259 1.78 -10.79 -12.06
CA ASP A 259 1.22 -9.43 -12.04
C ASP A 259 -0.09 -9.32 -12.85
N ALA A 260 -0.67 -8.10 -12.89
CA ALA A 260 -1.97 -7.84 -13.49
C ALA A 260 -2.05 -8.09 -15.02
N ILE A 261 -0.92 -8.21 -15.71
CA ILE A 261 -0.86 -8.53 -17.15
C ILE A 261 -0.25 -9.90 -17.45
N GLY A 262 -0.12 -10.76 -16.43
CA GLY A 262 0.32 -12.14 -16.59
C GLY A 262 1.84 -12.34 -16.63
N ARG A 263 2.67 -11.36 -16.26
CA ARG A 263 4.12 -11.56 -16.19
C ARG A 263 4.48 -12.32 -14.91
N HIS A 264 5.16 -13.44 -15.08
CA HIS A 264 5.67 -14.24 -13.97
C HIS A 264 6.94 -13.64 -13.35
N GLY A 265 7.02 -13.69 -12.03
CA GLY A 265 8.12 -13.17 -11.26
C GLY A 265 8.39 -13.95 -9.98
N VAL A 266 9.32 -13.43 -9.19
CA VAL A 266 9.52 -13.78 -7.79
C VAL A 266 8.96 -12.65 -6.94
N ALA A 267 8.31 -12.95 -5.81
CA ALA A 267 7.78 -11.90 -4.97
C ALA A 267 8.36 -11.90 -3.56
N VAL A 268 8.35 -10.71 -2.97
CA VAL A 268 8.52 -10.46 -1.54
C VAL A 268 7.15 -10.16 -0.97
N ALA A 269 6.77 -10.79 0.12
CA ALA A 269 5.40 -10.76 0.63
C ALA A 269 5.32 -10.56 2.14
N MET A 270 4.22 -9.94 2.55
CA MET A 270 3.76 -9.80 3.93
C MET A 270 2.34 -10.35 4.04
N THR A 271 2.04 -11.08 5.12
CA THR A 271 0.69 -11.59 5.38
C THR A 271 0.11 -10.92 6.61
N TYR A 272 -1.06 -10.33 6.46
CA TYR A 272 -1.80 -9.70 7.54
C TYR A 272 -3.30 -9.98 7.40
N GLN A 273 -3.97 -10.35 8.50
CA GLN A 273 -5.43 -10.65 8.55
C GLN A 273 -5.93 -11.56 7.41
N GLY A 274 -5.14 -12.57 7.06
CA GLY A 274 -5.51 -13.52 6.02
C GLY A 274 -5.36 -13.02 4.58
N VAL A 275 -4.80 -11.84 4.39
CA VAL A 275 -4.41 -11.32 3.07
C VAL A 275 -2.88 -11.30 2.97
N ARG A 276 -2.35 -11.82 1.87
CA ARG A 276 -0.95 -11.76 1.52
C ARG A 276 -0.73 -10.72 0.43
N SER A 277 -0.02 -9.65 0.78
CA SER A 277 0.43 -8.62 -0.15
C SER A 277 1.80 -8.98 -0.71
N GLU A 278 1.96 -8.93 -2.02
CA GLU A 278 3.13 -9.41 -2.76
C GLU A 278 3.68 -8.29 -3.66
N TRP A 279 4.96 -7.95 -3.51
CA TRP A 279 5.71 -7.13 -4.49
C TRP A 279 6.39 -8.05 -5.47
N ILE A 280 6.11 -7.95 -6.74
CA ILE A 280 6.53 -8.87 -7.78
C ILE A 280 7.70 -8.29 -8.56
N PHE A 281 8.74 -9.09 -8.75
CA PHE A 281 9.97 -8.71 -9.45
C PHE A 281 10.28 -9.68 -10.58
N SER A 282 10.82 -9.16 -11.68
CA SER A 282 11.34 -9.98 -12.76
C SER A 282 12.45 -10.90 -12.26
N ARG A 283 12.36 -12.19 -12.51
CA ARG A 283 13.40 -13.17 -12.12
C ARG A 283 14.74 -12.87 -12.75
N ARG A 284 14.74 -12.32 -13.97
CA ARG A 284 15.95 -12.06 -14.75
C ARG A 284 16.60 -10.74 -14.41
N THR A 285 15.81 -9.66 -14.31
CA THR A 285 16.33 -8.30 -14.18
C THR A 285 16.20 -7.74 -12.76
N LEU A 286 15.40 -8.37 -11.90
CA LEU A 286 15.03 -7.90 -10.57
C LEU A 286 14.36 -6.52 -10.56
N ILE A 287 13.82 -6.09 -11.71
CA ILE A 287 13.00 -4.88 -11.82
C ILE A 287 11.61 -5.18 -11.25
N TYR A 288 11.06 -4.23 -10.50
CA TYR A 288 9.71 -4.27 -9.99
C TYR A 288 8.69 -4.29 -11.13
N LEU A 289 7.79 -5.27 -11.10
CA LEU A 289 6.76 -5.49 -12.10
C LEU A 289 5.40 -4.96 -11.67
N GLY A 290 5.06 -5.10 -10.40
CA GLY A 290 3.77 -4.74 -9.84
C GLY A 290 3.55 -5.44 -8.51
N GLU A 291 2.31 -5.51 -8.10
CA GLU A 291 1.91 -6.14 -6.84
C GLU A 291 0.61 -6.93 -6.97
N ARG A 292 0.36 -7.77 -5.96
CA ARG A 292 -0.84 -8.58 -5.89
C ARG A 292 -1.21 -8.83 -4.43
N ASP A 293 -2.51 -8.75 -4.14
CA ASP A 293 -3.11 -9.12 -2.86
C ASP A 293 -3.95 -10.37 -3.01
N ILE A 294 -3.71 -11.35 -2.16
CA ILE A 294 -4.35 -12.67 -2.20
C ILE A 294 -4.94 -13.02 -0.84
N LYS A 295 -6.20 -13.42 -0.81
CA LYS A 295 -6.78 -14.05 0.37
C LYS A 295 -6.21 -15.45 0.54
N ILE A 296 -5.63 -15.73 1.71
CA ILE A 296 -5.01 -17.04 1.98
C ILE A 296 -6.07 -18.14 2.04
N ALA A 297 -7.29 -17.83 2.47
CA ALA A 297 -8.34 -18.81 2.72
C ALA A 297 -8.83 -19.54 1.43
N ASP A 298 -8.86 -18.81 0.30
CA ASP A 298 -9.42 -19.33 -0.96
C ASP A 298 -8.54 -19.03 -2.18
N GLY A 299 -7.41 -18.39 -1.99
CA GLY A 299 -6.49 -18.00 -3.06
C GLY A 299 -7.03 -16.89 -3.97
N SER A 300 -8.17 -16.29 -3.65
CA SER A 300 -8.76 -15.23 -4.48
C SER A 300 -7.92 -13.95 -4.42
N THR A 301 -7.77 -13.31 -5.58
CA THR A 301 -7.09 -12.02 -5.70
C THR A 301 -8.04 -10.90 -5.29
N THR A 302 -7.58 -9.97 -4.46
CA THR A 302 -8.33 -8.78 -4.02
C THR A 302 -7.79 -7.49 -4.58
N GLY A 303 -6.54 -7.50 -5.03
CA GLY A 303 -5.86 -6.38 -5.68
C GLY A 303 -4.73 -6.87 -6.56
N MET A 304 -4.46 -6.21 -7.66
CA MET A 304 -3.30 -6.46 -8.50
C MET A 304 -2.92 -5.22 -9.30
N SER A 305 -1.64 -5.11 -9.57
CA SER A 305 -1.12 -4.09 -10.46
C SER A 305 -0.01 -4.63 -11.36
N ALA A 306 0.23 -3.91 -12.46
CA ALA A 306 1.39 -4.10 -13.32
C ALA A 306 1.92 -2.73 -13.75
N VAL A 307 3.14 -2.42 -13.42
CA VAL A 307 3.81 -1.20 -13.91
C VAL A 307 4.24 -1.42 -15.36
N LEU A 308 3.76 -0.56 -16.24
CA LEU A 308 4.00 -0.62 -17.68
C LEU A 308 5.09 0.36 -18.12
N GLN A 309 5.09 1.56 -17.57
CA GLN A 309 6.05 2.60 -17.94
C GLN A 309 6.33 3.54 -16.78
N ARG A 310 7.57 4.02 -16.68
CA ARG A 310 8.02 5.08 -15.78
C ARG A 310 8.88 6.05 -16.52
N ALA A 311 8.63 7.35 -16.38
CA ALA A 311 9.40 8.39 -17.03
C ALA A 311 9.34 9.72 -16.30
N PHE A 312 10.20 10.67 -16.68
CA PHE A 312 10.04 12.07 -16.33
C PHE A 312 9.57 12.83 -17.57
N VAL A 313 8.56 13.68 -17.39
CA VAL A 313 7.92 14.46 -18.44
C VAL A 313 7.87 15.94 -18.08
N ASN A 314 7.64 16.82 -19.04
CA ASN A 314 7.72 18.27 -18.81
C ASN A 314 6.43 18.86 -18.24
N HIS A 315 5.27 18.21 -18.42
CA HIS A 315 3.99 18.69 -17.89
C HIS A 315 3.06 17.50 -17.57
N ALA A 316 2.10 17.72 -16.67
CA ALA A 316 1.06 16.76 -16.39
C ALA A 316 0.22 16.50 -17.65
N GLY A 317 -0.19 15.24 -17.86
CA GLY A 317 -0.91 14.79 -19.07
C GLY A 317 0.00 14.45 -20.25
N GLN A 318 1.30 14.77 -20.23
CA GLN A 318 2.24 14.38 -21.27
C GLN A 318 2.51 12.88 -21.22
N ILE A 319 2.34 12.20 -22.35
CA ILE A 319 2.72 10.80 -22.54
C ILE A 319 4.18 10.76 -23.03
N PRO A 320 5.06 9.96 -22.41
CA PRO A 320 6.42 9.76 -22.93
C PRO A 320 6.38 9.06 -24.30
N GLY A 321 7.25 9.51 -25.22
CA GLY A 321 7.45 8.87 -26.51
C GLY A 321 8.19 7.54 -26.40
#